data_81597e6ec197d873dfc1e6692ca5ad38
#
_entry.id   81597e6ec197d873dfc1e6692ca5ad38
#
_cell.length_a   1.000
_cell.length_b   1.000
_cell.length_c   1.000
_cell.angle_alpha   90.00
_cell.angle_beta   90.00
_cell.angle_gamma   90.00
#
_symmetry.space_group_name_H-M   'P 1'
#
loop_
_entity.id
_entity.type
_entity.pdbx_description
1 polymer ?
#
loop_
_entity_poly.entity_id
_entity_poly.type
_entity_poly.pdbx_seq_one_letter_code
_entity_poly.pdbx_strand_id
1 'polypeptide(L)'
;MHNVVLSLDGRKEVNDNMRPTVNNKGSYDIIAPKFKKLVSERPKDKYYYIRGTFTRDNLDFSEDVLHFANEGFKLTSVEPVVGEEENPYALREEDLPKVFEEYEKLAVQYADMKLKGDGFSFFHFMIDLNQGPCVIKRITGCGAGNEYLAITPSGDIYPCHQFVGNEDFKLGNILDEKIELPKEVTNMFREAHVYAKDECRNCWNKFYCSGGCHANAINFNNDIKVPYKLGCEMQKKRTECSIMIQAKMMLEGN
;
A
#
# COMPACT_ATOMS: atom_id res chain seq x y z
N MET A 1 -4.26 0.81 -21.23
CA MET A 1 -4.06 0.76 -19.76
C MET A 1 -2.68 1.29 -19.44
N HIS A 2 -2.58 2.40 -18.68
CA HIS A 2 -1.31 3.07 -18.42
C HIS A 2 -0.50 2.35 -17.32
N ASN A 3 -1.15 1.93 -16.26
CA ASN A 3 -0.54 1.18 -15.17
C ASN A 3 -1.25 -0.18 -14.95
N VAL A 4 -0.53 -1.19 -14.52
CA VAL A 4 -1.08 -2.49 -14.10
C VAL A 4 -0.49 -2.87 -12.75
N VAL A 5 -1.31 -3.47 -11.91
CA VAL A 5 -0.89 -4.06 -10.64
C VAL A 5 -0.97 -5.58 -10.78
N LEU A 6 0.13 -6.25 -10.50
CA LEU A 6 0.30 -7.69 -10.61
C LEU A 6 0.40 -8.26 -9.20
N SER A 7 -0.62 -8.99 -8.79
CA SER A 7 -0.73 -9.50 -7.42
C SER A 7 0.13 -10.74 -7.20
N LEU A 8 1.19 -10.61 -6.39
CA LEU A 8 2.09 -11.66 -5.96
C LEU A 8 2.52 -11.35 -4.53
N ASP A 9 2.30 -12.24 -3.57
CA ASP A 9 2.47 -11.88 -2.16
C ASP A 9 3.92 -11.99 -1.64
N GLY A 10 4.79 -12.70 -2.36
CA GLY A 10 6.18 -12.85 -1.95
C GLY A 10 6.85 -14.06 -2.59
N ARG A 11 7.73 -14.70 -1.84
CA ARG A 11 8.35 -15.99 -2.18
C ARG A 11 7.27 -17.02 -2.49
N LYS A 12 7.65 -18.09 -3.15
CA LYS A 12 6.72 -19.13 -3.62
C LYS A 12 5.82 -19.66 -2.50
N GLU A 13 6.39 -20.02 -1.36
CA GLU A 13 5.66 -20.57 -0.21
C GLU A 13 4.67 -19.55 0.38
N VAL A 14 5.05 -18.28 0.47
CA VAL A 14 4.18 -17.21 0.95
C VAL A 14 3.00 -17.01 0.00
N ASN A 15 3.29 -16.88 -1.29
CA ASN A 15 2.25 -16.71 -2.30
C ASN A 15 1.31 -17.92 -2.38
N ASP A 16 1.83 -19.14 -2.37
CA ASP A 16 1.04 -20.34 -2.55
C ASP A 16 0.13 -20.62 -1.33
N ASN A 17 0.55 -20.18 -0.14
CA ASN A 17 -0.27 -20.23 1.07
C ASN A 17 -1.48 -19.28 0.99
N MET A 18 -1.26 -18.04 0.52
CA MET A 18 -2.30 -17.01 0.50
C MET A 18 -3.15 -17.02 -0.78
N ARG A 19 -2.61 -17.53 -1.89
CA ARG A 19 -3.28 -17.56 -3.21
C ARG A 19 -3.28 -18.96 -3.82
N PRO A 20 -3.90 -19.94 -3.16
CA PRO A 20 -4.03 -21.26 -3.76
C PRO A 20 -4.94 -21.20 -5.00
N THR A 21 -4.74 -22.13 -5.91
CA THR A 21 -5.65 -22.37 -7.03
C THR A 21 -6.95 -23.03 -6.53
N VAL A 22 -8.01 -23.05 -7.37
CA VAL A 22 -9.32 -23.65 -7.01
C VAL A 22 -9.19 -25.10 -6.52
N ASN A 23 -8.17 -25.84 -6.97
CA ASN A 23 -7.88 -27.21 -6.56
C ASN A 23 -6.83 -27.29 -5.44
N ASN A 24 -6.65 -26.21 -4.65
CA ASN A 24 -5.72 -26.10 -3.51
C ASN A 24 -4.26 -26.41 -3.84
N LYS A 25 -3.83 -26.15 -5.07
CA LYS A 25 -2.40 -26.20 -5.45
C LYS A 25 -1.81 -24.79 -5.46
N GLY A 26 -0.48 -24.69 -5.38
CA GLY A 26 0.22 -23.43 -5.49
C GLY A 26 -0.05 -22.75 -6.84
N SER A 27 -0.09 -21.43 -6.81
CA SER A 27 -0.30 -20.58 -8.00
C SER A 27 0.97 -19.91 -8.50
N TYR A 28 2.02 -19.82 -7.67
CA TYR A 28 3.25 -19.08 -7.97
C TYR A 28 3.88 -19.49 -9.30
N ASP A 29 4.12 -20.79 -9.50
CA ASP A 29 4.76 -21.32 -10.72
C ASP A 29 3.92 -21.10 -11.98
N ILE A 30 2.61 -20.84 -11.82
CA ILE A 30 1.70 -20.55 -12.93
C ILE A 30 1.73 -19.05 -13.28
N ILE A 31 1.76 -18.17 -12.26
CA ILE A 31 1.57 -16.74 -12.46
C ILE A 31 2.90 -15.97 -12.63
N ALA A 32 3.94 -16.28 -11.87
CA ALA A 32 5.20 -15.57 -11.91
C ALA A 32 5.86 -15.53 -13.31
N PRO A 33 5.91 -16.63 -14.09
CA PRO A 33 6.42 -16.58 -15.47
C PRO A 33 5.60 -15.69 -16.40
N LYS A 34 4.26 -15.66 -16.20
CA LYS A 34 3.36 -14.80 -16.99
C LYS A 34 3.59 -13.34 -16.66
N PHE A 35 3.82 -13.00 -15.39
CA PHE A 35 4.14 -11.64 -14.98
C PHE A 35 5.48 -11.19 -15.54
N LYS A 36 6.51 -12.04 -15.49
CA LYS A 36 7.82 -11.75 -16.12
C LYS A 36 7.66 -11.47 -17.62
N LYS A 37 6.90 -12.30 -18.32
CA LYS A 37 6.61 -12.10 -19.74
C LYS A 37 5.90 -10.76 -19.98
N LEU A 38 4.81 -10.48 -19.23
CA LEU A 38 4.07 -9.23 -19.37
C LEU A 38 4.97 -8.01 -19.13
N VAL A 39 5.81 -8.04 -18.10
CA VAL A 39 6.72 -6.94 -17.76
C VAL A 39 7.77 -6.74 -18.86
N SER A 40 8.34 -7.83 -19.40
CA SER A 40 9.36 -7.75 -20.47
C SER A 40 8.82 -7.23 -21.81
N GLU A 41 7.56 -7.51 -22.11
CA GLU A 41 6.89 -7.07 -23.35
C GLU A 41 6.20 -5.70 -23.19
N ARG A 42 6.17 -5.13 -21.98
CA ARG A 42 5.47 -3.89 -21.70
C ARG A 42 6.21 -2.68 -22.28
N PRO A 43 5.53 -1.74 -22.95
CA PRO A 43 6.13 -0.51 -23.44
C PRO A 43 6.77 0.29 -22.28
N LYS A 44 7.93 0.92 -22.55
CA LYS A 44 8.71 1.66 -21.54
C LYS A 44 7.98 2.88 -20.93
N ASP A 45 6.99 3.42 -21.65
CA ASP A 45 6.12 4.52 -21.20
C ASP A 45 4.95 4.04 -20.32
N LYS A 46 4.83 2.74 -20.05
CA LYS A 46 3.78 2.13 -19.24
C LYS A 46 4.35 1.58 -17.94
N TYR A 47 3.63 1.80 -16.84
CA TYR A 47 4.05 1.37 -15.51
C TYR A 47 3.40 0.05 -15.10
N TYR A 48 4.05 -0.64 -14.19
CA TYR A 48 3.52 -1.79 -13.48
C TYR A 48 3.95 -1.72 -12.01
N TYR A 49 3.29 -2.47 -11.16
CA TYR A 49 3.76 -2.80 -9.82
C TYR A 49 3.52 -4.28 -9.55
N ILE A 50 4.53 -4.95 -9.01
CA ILE A 50 4.30 -6.19 -8.27
C ILE A 50 3.80 -5.78 -6.89
N ARG A 51 2.60 -6.22 -6.53
CA ARG A 51 2.00 -5.88 -5.25
C ARG A 51 1.69 -7.13 -4.45
N GLY A 52 2.36 -7.23 -3.31
CA GLY A 52 2.13 -8.27 -2.31
C GLY A 52 1.45 -7.74 -1.06
N THR A 53 1.08 -8.67 -0.20
CA THR A 53 0.50 -8.38 1.13
C THR A 53 1.24 -9.23 2.16
N PHE A 54 1.70 -8.62 3.25
CA PHE A 54 2.23 -9.36 4.38
C PHE A 54 1.22 -9.44 5.52
N THR A 55 1.31 -10.51 6.28
CA THR A 55 0.43 -10.88 7.37
C THR A 55 1.26 -11.29 8.58
N ARG A 56 0.62 -11.71 9.67
CA ARG A 56 1.33 -12.32 10.81
C ARG A 56 2.12 -13.56 10.44
N ASP A 57 1.73 -14.28 9.37
CA ASP A 57 2.36 -15.52 8.96
C ASP A 57 3.66 -15.32 8.18
N ASN A 58 3.89 -14.09 7.66
CA ASN A 58 5.11 -13.72 6.93
C ASN A 58 5.63 -12.34 7.36
N LEU A 59 5.89 -12.17 8.65
CA LEU A 59 6.45 -10.92 9.19
C LEU A 59 7.85 -10.62 8.63
N ASP A 60 8.55 -11.61 8.09
CA ASP A 60 9.83 -11.48 7.38
C ASP A 60 9.68 -10.94 5.93
N PHE A 61 8.70 -10.08 5.72
CA PHE A 61 8.33 -9.53 4.39
C PHE A 61 9.47 -8.83 3.65
N SER A 62 10.54 -8.46 4.33
CA SER A 62 11.74 -7.92 3.67
C SER A 62 12.32 -8.92 2.67
N GLU A 63 12.29 -10.21 2.99
CA GLU A 63 12.73 -11.29 2.10
C GLU A 63 11.84 -11.41 0.87
N ASP A 64 10.53 -11.14 1.01
CA ASP A 64 9.58 -11.16 -0.09
C ASP A 64 9.83 -10.01 -1.06
N VAL A 65 10.11 -8.80 -0.55
CA VAL A 65 10.47 -7.64 -1.37
C VAL A 65 11.79 -7.87 -2.12
N LEU A 66 12.79 -8.43 -1.43
CA LEU A 66 14.08 -8.75 -2.05
C LEU A 66 13.97 -9.87 -3.07
N HIS A 67 13.10 -10.85 -2.81
CA HIS A 67 12.78 -11.90 -3.77
C HIS A 67 12.28 -11.30 -5.09
N PHE A 68 11.34 -10.35 -5.04
CA PHE A 68 10.87 -9.66 -6.24
C PHE A 68 11.98 -8.95 -7.00
N ALA A 69 12.88 -8.26 -6.29
CA ALA A 69 14.02 -7.58 -6.89
C ALA A 69 14.96 -8.57 -7.58
N ASN A 70 15.27 -9.70 -6.93
CA ASN A 70 16.11 -10.77 -7.46
C ASN A 70 15.48 -11.49 -8.67
N GLU A 71 14.14 -11.60 -8.69
CA GLU A 71 13.38 -12.10 -9.83
C GLU A 71 13.33 -11.12 -11.03
N GLY A 72 13.95 -9.92 -10.87
CA GLY A 72 14.07 -8.90 -11.92
C GLY A 72 12.93 -7.87 -11.93
N PHE A 73 12.01 -7.90 -10.98
CA PHE A 73 10.97 -6.88 -10.87
C PHE A 73 11.52 -5.60 -10.26
N LYS A 74 11.37 -4.49 -10.98
CA LYS A 74 11.94 -3.19 -10.59
C LYS A 74 10.98 -2.26 -9.84
N LEU A 75 9.68 -2.53 -9.87
CA LEU A 75 8.66 -1.72 -9.21
C LEU A 75 7.83 -2.62 -8.30
N THR A 76 8.00 -2.46 -6.99
CA THR A 76 7.43 -3.34 -5.97
C THR A 76 6.70 -2.58 -4.88
N SER A 77 5.66 -3.20 -4.33
CA SER A 77 4.92 -2.73 -3.16
C SER A 77 4.46 -3.93 -2.35
N VAL A 78 4.72 -3.93 -1.05
CA VAL A 78 4.22 -4.95 -0.12
C VAL A 78 3.51 -4.24 1.02
N GLU A 79 2.20 -4.47 1.10
CA GLU A 79 1.31 -3.80 2.04
C GLU A 79 1.05 -4.67 3.26
N PRO A 80 0.83 -4.09 4.44
CA PRO A 80 0.24 -4.84 5.53
C PRO A 80 -1.17 -5.27 5.16
N VAL A 81 -1.59 -6.44 5.63
CA VAL A 81 -2.96 -6.90 5.46
C VAL A 81 -3.95 -5.90 6.06
N VAL A 82 -5.05 -5.67 5.34
CA VAL A 82 -6.20 -4.90 5.81
C VAL A 82 -7.29 -5.90 6.18
N GLY A 83 -7.77 -5.85 7.40
CA GLY A 83 -8.80 -6.76 7.89
C GLY A 83 -9.30 -6.33 9.26
N GLU A 84 -10.26 -7.06 9.79
CA GLU A 84 -10.79 -6.89 11.14
C GLU A 84 -9.83 -7.52 12.15
N GLU A 85 -9.90 -7.10 13.42
CA GLU A 85 -8.98 -7.56 14.48
C GLU A 85 -9.09 -9.08 14.74
N GLU A 86 -10.28 -9.64 14.57
CA GLU A 86 -10.56 -11.06 14.72
C GLU A 86 -9.97 -11.94 13.61
N ASN A 87 -9.56 -11.32 12.50
CA ASN A 87 -8.97 -12.06 11.39
C ASN A 87 -7.62 -12.68 11.84
N PRO A 88 -7.43 -14.00 11.70
CA PRO A 88 -6.20 -14.67 12.14
C PRO A 88 -4.93 -14.14 11.46
N TYR A 89 -5.03 -13.56 10.28
CA TYR A 89 -3.91 -12.95 9.55
C TYR A 89 -3.63 -11.49 9.92
N ALA A 90 -4.53 -10.84 10.69
CA ALA A 90 -4.40 -9.43 11.05
C ALA A 90 -3.14 -9.19 11.90
N LEU A 91 -2.45 -8.08 11.61
CA LEU A 91 -1.33 -7.63 12.43
C LEU A 91 -1.83 -7.11 13.78
N ARG A 92 -1.05 -7.33 14.82
CA ARG A 92 -1.32 -6.89 16.20
C ARG A 92 -0.19 -6.02 16.74
N GLU A 93 -0.43 -5.33 17.85
CA GLU A 93 0.59 -4.48 18.49
C GLU A 93 1.88 -5.27 18.82
N GLU A 94 1.74 -6.51 19.23
CA GLU A 94 2.88 -7.40 19.54
C GLU A 94 3.78 -7.73 18.34
N ASP A 95 3.26 -7.56 17.11
CA ASP A 95 4.02 -7.80 15.87
C ASP A 95 4.89 -6.61 15.47
N LEU A 96 4.57 -5.39 15.98
CA LEU A 96 5.25 -4.15 15.57
C LEU A 96 6.78 -4.18 15.75
N PRO A 97 7.36 -4.71 16.84
CA PRO A 97 8.81 -4.77 16.95
C PRO A 97 9.47 -5.52 15.79
N LYS A 98 8.87 -6.66 15.40
CA LYS A 98 9.37 -7.45 14.26
C LYS A 98 9.17 -6.74 12.93
N VAL A 99 8.02 -6.12 12.73
CA VAL A 99 7.74 -5.31 11.53
C VAL A 99 8.73 -4.15 11.39
N PHE A 100 9.10 -3.50 12.50
CA PHE A 100 10.09 -2.40 12.50
C PHE A 100 11.49 -2.89 12.13
N GLU A 101 11.91 -4.01 12.72
CA GLU A 101 13.18 -4.67 12.38
C GLU A 101 13.25 -5.00 10.89
N GLU A 102 12.18 -5.54 10.32
CA GLU A 102 12.12 -5.90 8.90
C GLU A 102 12.14 -4.67 7.97
N TYR A 103 11.48 -3.56 8.34
CA TYR A 103 11.63 -2.31 7.59
C TYR A 103 13.05 -1.76 7.64
N GLU A 104 13.72 -1.82 8.79
CA GLU A 104 15.12 -1.37 8.95
C GLU A 104 16.08 -2.24 8.13
N LYS A 105 15.93 -3.56 8.23
CA LYS A 105 16.69 -4.53 7.43
C LYS A 105 16.53 -4.28 5.93
N LEU A 106 15.28 -4.13 5.48
CA LEU A 106 14.99 -3.83 4.08
C LEU A 106 15.60 -2.49 3.64
N ALA A 107 15.52 -1.46 4.48
CA ALA A 107 16.02 -0.13 4.15
C ALA A 107 17.54 -0.11 3.95
N VAL A 108 18.29 -0.85 4.79
CA VAL A 108 19.75 -1.00 4.63
C VAL A 108 20.08 -1.69 3.32
N GLN A 109 19.45 -2.83 3.03
CA GLN A 109 19.71 -3.61 1.81
C GLN A 109 19.28 -2.84 0.55
N TYR A 110 18.15 -2.14 0.62
CA TYR A 110 17.66 -1.28 -0.46
C TYR A 110 18.66 -0.17 -0.82
N ALA A 111 19.21 0.51 0.20
CA ALA A 111 20.21 1.56 -0.01
C ALA A 111 21.50 0.98 -0.61
N ASP A 112 21.99 -0.16 -0.10
CA ASP A 112 23.17 -0.84 -0.61
C ASP A 112 23.02 -1.28 -2.07
N MET A 113 21.88 -1.84 -2.44
CA MET A 113 21.57 -2.22 -3.82
C MET A 113 21.53 -0.99 -4.74
N LYS A 114 20.95 0.12 -4.29
CA LYS A 114 20.94 1.38 -5.06
C LYS A 114 22.34 1.92 -5.28
N LEU A 115 23.19 1.93 -4.27
CA LEU A 115 24.59 2.38 -4.38
C LEU A 115 25.40 1.51 -5.36
N LYS A 116 25.11 0.22 -5.43
CA LYS A 116 25.76 -0.72 -6.38
C LYS A 116 25.23 -0.66 -7.82
N GLY A 117 24.17 0.13 -8.08
CA GLY A 117 23.53 0.21 -9.39
C GLY A 117 22.48 -0.88 -9.69
N ASP A 118 22.25 -1.81 -8.77
CA ASP A 118 21.27 -2.90 -8.89
C ASP A 118 19.91 -2.54 -8.27
N GLY A 119 19.65 -1.25 -8.04
CA GLY A 119 18.49 -0.76 -7.35
C GLY A 119 17.15 -1.12 -8.02
N PHE A 120 16.15 -1.22 -7.18
CA PHE A 120 14.74 -1.33 -7.53
C PHE A 120 13.96 -0.20 -6.84
N SER A 121 12.66 -0.07 -7.12
CA SER A 121 11.80 0.89 -6.44
C SER A 121 10.82 0.17 -5.55
N PHE A 122 10.91 0.43 -4.25
CA PHE A 122 9.94 -0.01 -3.25
C PHE A 122 9.02 1.15 -2.89
N PHE A 123 7.74 1.02 -3.18
CA PHE A 123 6.76 2.11 -3.09
C PHE A 123 6.79 2.87 -1.76
N HIS A 124 6.94 2.15 -0.65
CA HIS A 124 6.91 2.75 0.68
C HIS A 124 8.16 3.55 1.06
N PHE A 125 9.26 3.40 0.30
CA PHE A 125 10.48 4.20 0.48
C PHE A 125 10.62 5.32 -0.54
N MET A 126 9.67 5.46 -1.47
CA MET A 126 9.64 6.51 -2.48
C MET A 126 9.03 7.82 -1.92
N ILE A 127 9.64 8.36 -0.86
CA ILE A 127 9.23 9.63 -0.25
C ILE A 127 10.19 10.71 -0.74
N ASP A 128 9.64 11.75 -1.39
CA ASP A 128 10.44 12.92 -1.77
C ASP A 128 10.66 13.82 -0.55
N LEU A 129 11.86 13.79 -0.02
CA LEU A 129 12.26 14.60 1.12
C LEU A 129 12.91 15.93 0.68
N ASN A 130 13.27 16.09 -0.61
CA ASN A 130 13.99 17.27 -1.10
C ASN A 130 13.04 18.44 -1.38
N GLN A 131 11.86 18.15 -1.94
CA GLN A 131 10.86 19.18 -2.27
C GLN A 131 9.85 19.41 -1.14
N GLY A 132 9.91 18.58 -0.10
CA GLY A 132 8.92 18.57 0.97
C GLY A 132 7.54 18.08 0.51
N PRO A 133 6.63 17.88 1.44
CA PRO A 133 5.28 17.43 1.12
C PRO A 133 4.46 18.57 0.51
N CYS A 134 3.74 18.28 -0.57
CA CYS A 134 2.72 19.18 -1.09
C CYS A 134 1.50 19.14 -0.14
N VAL A 135 1.30 20.20 0.63
CA VAL A 135 0.23 20.30 1.65
C VAL A 135 -1.15 20.02 1.06
N ILE A 136 -1.47 20.59 -0.11
CA ILE A 136 -2.78 20.41 -0.76
C ILE A 136 -3.04 18.95 -1.10
N LYS A 137 -2.02 18.21 -1.60
CA LYS A 137 -2.15 16.79 -1.95
C LYS A 137 -2.03 15.85 -0.76
N ARG A 138 -1.43 16.31 0.35
CA ARG A 138 -1.04 15.46 1.47
C ARG A 138 -1.92 15.59 2.71
N ILE A 139 -2.99 16.36 2.65
CA ILE A 139 -3.90 16.50 3.79
C ILE A 139 -5.04 15.46 3.81
N THR A 140 -5.41 14.88 2.67
CA THR A 140 -6.55 13.94 2.53
C THR A 140 -6.15 12.52 2.11
N GLY A 141 -4.88 12.19 2.06
CA GLY A 141 -4.39 10.83 1.72
C GLY A 141 -4.54 10.47 0.25
N CYS A 142 -5.08 9.26 -0.01
CA CYS A 142 -5.14 8.67 -1.36
C CYS A 142 -6.27 9.23 -2.25
N GLY A 143 -7.11 10.12 -1.75
CA GLY A 143 -8.23 10.68 -2.48
C GLY A 143 -9.44 9.76 -2.60
N ALA A 144 -9.52 8.66 -1.82
CA ALA A 144 -10.66 7.76 -1.80
C ALA A 144 -11.98 8.52 -1.64
N GLY A 145 -12.99 8.16 -2.44
CA GLY A 145 -14.30 8.79 -2.46
C GLY A 145 -14.41 10.12 -3.21
N ASN A 146 -13.28 10.68 -3.70
CA ASN A 146 -13.27 11.95 -4.44
C ASN A 146 -12.38 11.89 -5.71
N GLU A 147 -11.09 11.57 -5.55
CA GLU A 147 -10.12 11.49 -6.65
C GLU A 147 -9.84 10.04 -7.08
N TYR A 148 -10.15 9.08 -6.21
CA TYR A 148 -10.01 7.66 -6.44
C TYR A 148 -11.34 6.96 -6.16
N LEU A 149 -11.79 6.14 -7.11
CA LEU A 149 -12.99 5.34 -7.02
C LEU A 149 -12.69 3.91 -7.47
N ALA A 150 -13.44 2.95 -6.93
CA ALA A 150 -13.44 1.56 -7.39
C ALA A 150 -14.74 1.28 -8.14
N ILE A 151 -14.63 0.60 -9.29
CA ILE A 151 -15.78 0.19 -10.09
C ILE A 151 -15.75 -1.32 -10.20
N THR A 152 -16.86 -1.96 -9.82
CA THR A 152 -17.03 -3.42 -9.90
C THR A 152 -17.34 -3.87 -11.32
N PRO A 153 -17.24 -5.17 -11.64
CA PRO A 153 -17.70 -5.71 -12.93
C PRO A 153 -19.19 -5.49 -13.20
N SER A 154 -20.03 -5.34 -12.16
CA SER A 154 -21.46 -4.99 -12.27
C SER A 154 -21.71 -3.50 -12.50
N GLY A 155 -20.65 -2.67 -12.46
CA GLY A 155 -20.74 -1.23 -12.64
C GLY A 155 -20.93 -0.44 -11.34
N ASP A 156 -21.04 -1.09 -10.19
CA ASP A 156 -21.20 -0.40 -8.90
C ASP A 156 -19.95 0.41 -8.54
N ILE A 157 -20.17 1.63 -8.05
CA ILE A 157 -19.12 2.60 -7.70
C ILE A 157 -18.96 2.63 -6.18
N TYR A 158 -17.69 2.54 -5.71
CA TYR A 158 -17.31 2.63 -4.29
C TYR A 158 -16.16 3.63 -4.07
N PRO A 159 -15.99 4.18 -2.86
CA PRO A 159 -14.90 5.11 -2.55
C PRO A 159 -13.51 4.52 -2.83
N CYS A 160 -13.31 3.23 -2.55
CA CYS A 160 -12.12 2.46 -2.94
C CYS A 160 -12.44 0.96 -2.93
N HIS A 161 -11.50 0.15 -3.40
CA HIS A 161 -11.67 -1.31 -3.49
C HIS A 161 -11.93 -2.01 -2.14
N GLN A 162 -11.50 -1.41 -1.02
CA GLN A 162 -11.74 -1.94 0.33
C GLN A 162 -13.20 -1.82 0.80
N PHE A 163 -13.99 -0.98 0.14
CA PHE A 163 -15.41 -0.79 0.44
C PHE A 163 -16.34 -1.56 -0.50
N VAL A 164 -15.78 -2.28 -1.48
CA VAL A 164 -16.58 -3.07 -2.43
C VAL A 164 -17.42 -4.11 -1.68
N GLY A 165 -18.74 -4.09 -1.92
CA GLY A 165 -19.71 -4.96 -1.27
C GLY A 165 -20.29 -4.42 0.04
N ASN A 166 -19.82 -3.27 0.52
CA ASN A 166 -20.44 -2.58 1.65
C ASN A 166 -21.45 -1.54 1.11
N GLU A 167 -22.73 -1.83 1.25
CA GLU A 167 -23.83 -1.01 0.68
C GLU A 167 -23.88 0.40 1.29
N ASP A 168 -23.41 0.59 2.53
CA ASP A 168 -23.37 1.92 3.19
C ASP A 168 -22.41 2.89 2.47
N PHE A 169 -21.46 2.35 1.69
CA PHE A 169 -20.47 3.12 0.94
C PHE A 169 -20.67 3.07 -0.57
N LYS A 170 -21.76 2.46 -1.04
CA LYS A 170 -22.04 2.45 -2.46
C LYS A 170 -22.39 3.86 -2.94
N LEU A 171 -21.69 4.33 -3.98
CA LEU A 171 -21.82 5.68 -4.51
C LEU A 171 -22.78 5.77 -5.71
N GLY A 172 -23.18 4.65 -6.29
CA GLY A 172 -24.04 4.57 -7.49
C GLY A 172 -23.58 3.48 -8.43
N ASN A 173 -24.02 3.54 -9.68
CA ASN A 173 -23.63 2.62 -10.73
C ASN A 173 -23.30 3.38 -12.02
N ILE A 174 -22.26 2.95 -12.76
CA ILE A 174 -21.85 3.60 -14.02
C ILE A 174 -22.89 3.42 -15.16
N LEU A 175 -23.83 2.50 -14.99
CA LEU A 175 -24.91 2.24 -15.96
C LEU A 175 -26.16 3.08 -15.69
N ASP A 176 -26.19 3.86 -14.61
CA ASP A 176 -27.28 4.78 -14.32
C ASP A 176 -27.34 5.89 -15.38
N GLU A 177 -28.55 6.32 -15.76
CA GLU A 177 -28.74 7.42 -16.73
C GLU A 177 -28.02 8.71 -16.29
N LYS A 178 -27.96 8.94 -14.98
CA LYS A 178 -27.25 10.06 -14.38
C LYS A 178 -26.46 9.60 -13.16
N ILE A 179 -25.15 9.76 -13.21
CA ILE A 179 -24.28 9.43 -12.09
C ILE A 179 -24.20 10.64 -11.15
N GLU A 180 -24.89 10.55 -10.02
CA GLU A 180 -24.80 11.54 -8.93
C GLU A 180 -24.25 10.87 -7.69
N LEU A 181 -22.99 11.18 -7.36
CA LEU A 181 -22.36 10.62 -6.16
C LEU A 181 -23.00 11.21 -4.90
N PRO A 182 -23.41 10.38 -3.91
CA PRO A 182 -23.97 10.84 -2.64
C PRO A 182 -23.04 11.82 -1.93
N LYS A 183 -23.50 13.06 -1.74
CA LYS A 183 -22.70 14.12 -1.14
C LYS A 183 -22.31 13.81 0.32
N GLU A 184 -23.14 13.09 1.03
CA GLU A 184 -22.88 12.66 2.40
C GLU A 184 -21.62 11.82 2.47
N VAL A 185 -21.53 10.75 1.68
CA VAL A 185 -20.37 9.86 1.65
C VAL A 185 -19.13 10.59 1.12
N THR A 186 -19.25 11.30 -0.02
CA THR A 186 -18.08 11.99 -0.61
C THR A 186 -17.55 13.09 0.30
N ASN A 187 -18.40 13.84 1.02
CA ASN A 187 -17.98 14.84 1.98
C ASN A 187 -17.33 14.20 3.20
N MET A 188 -17.85 13.08 3.72
CA MET A 188 -17.24 12.35 4.83
C MET A 188 -15.77 12.03 4.53
N PHE A 189 -15.45 11.54 3.32
CA PHE A 189 -14.06 11.27 2.90
C PHE A 189 -13.24 12.55 2.72
N ARG A 190 -13.82 13.60 2.14
CA ARG A 190 -13.15 14.90 1.95
C ARG A 190 -12.79 15.57 3.27
N GLU A 191 -13.68 15.50 4.24
CA GLU A 191 -13.52 16.10 5.55
C GLU A 191 -12.58 15.31 6.47
N ALA A 192 -12.27 14.05 6.15
CA ALA A 192 -11.37 13.20 6.93
C ALA A 192 -9.89 13.52 6.68
N HIS A 193 -9.52 14.79 6.68
CA HIS A 193 -8.15 15.27 6.47
C HIS A 193 -7.37 15.36 7.79
N VAL A 194 -6.03 15.53 7.71
CA VAL A 194 -5.12 15.49 8.87
C VAL A 194 -5.44 16.52 9.96
N TYR A 195 -6.06 17.65 9.63
CA TYR A 195 -6.44 18.65 10.61
C TYR A 195 -7.79 18.38 11.29
N ALA A 196 -8.61 17.50 10.71
CA ALA A 196 -9.87 17.04 11.28
C ALA A 196 -9.72 15.81 12.18
N LYS A 197 -8.52 15.22 12.20
CA LYS A 197 -8.15 14.06 13.02
C LYS A 197 -7.26 14.54 14.17
N ASP A 198 -7.74 14.43 15.41
CA ASP A 198 -7.04 15.00 16.57
C ASP A 198 -5.62 14.46 16.73
N GLU A 199 -5.43 13.15 16.57
CA GLU A 199 -4.12 12.50 16.65
C GLU A 199 -3.17 12.92 15.51
N CYS A 200 -3.71 13.24 14.33
CA CYS A 200 -2.91 13.66 13.19
C CYS A 200 -2.48 15.13 13.27
N ARG A 201 -3.26 15.98 13.95
CA ARG A 201 -3.03 17.44 14.00
C ARG A 201 -1.62 17.79 14.47
N ASN A 202 -1.11 17.11 15.47
CA ASN A 202 0.22 17.31 16.06
C ASN A 202 1.25 16.24 15.65
N CYS A 203 0.90 15.31 14.75
CA CYS A 203 1.81 14.28 14.30
C CYS A 203 2.91 14.87 13.39
N TRP A 204 4.17 14.57 13.69
CA TRP A 204 5.31 15.02 12.87
C TRP A 204 5.24 14.49 11.44
N ASN A 205 4.67 13.30 11.25
CA ASN A 205 4.59 12.60 9.97
C ASN A 205 3.35 12.94 9.14
N LYS A 206 2.50 13.87 9.58
CA LYS A 206 1.15 14.10 9.00
C LYS A 206 1.17 14.39 7.49
N PHE A 207 2.15 15.12 6.99
CA PHE A 207 2.22 15.50 5.58
C PHE A 207 2.87 14.42 4.68
N TYR A 208 3.53 13.44 5.26
CA TYR A 208 4.02 12.26 4.55
C TYR A 208 3.02 11.08 4.62
N CYS A 209 2.31 10.95 5.73
CA CYS A 209 1.28 9.94 5.97
C CYS A 209 -0.08 10.31 5.35
N SER A 210 -0.47 11.60 5.41
CA SER A 210 -1.75 12.14 4.91
C SER A 210 -2.98 11.61 5.65
N GLY A 211 -2.85 11.20 6.92
CA GLY A 211 -3.97 10.81 7.77
C GLY A 211 -4.34 9.32 7.75
N GLY A 212 -3.51 8.47 7.13
CA GLY A 212 -3.69 7.02 7.11
C GLY A 212 -4.77 6.51 6.16
N CYS A 213 -5.05 5.21 6.23
CA CYS A 213 -6.06 4.55 5.41
C CYS A 213 -7.47 4.76 6.00
N HIS A 214 -8.39 5.28 5.19
CA HIS A 214 -9.78 5.48 5.59
C HIS A 214 -10.51 4.16 5.89
N ALA A 215 -10.24 3.11 5.09
CA ALA A 215 -10.83 1.79 5.31
C ALA A 215 -10.37 1.20 6.65
N ASN A 216 -9.08 1.27 6.97
CA ASN A 216 -8.60 0.82 8.28
C ASN A 216 -9.21 1.63 9.42
N ALA A 217 -9.35 2.95 9.26
CA ALA A 217 -9.99 3.79 10.28
C ALA A 217 -11.42 3.33 10.57
N ILE A 218 -12.20 3.03 9.54
CA ILE A 218 -13.58 2.54 9.69
C ILE A 218 -13.60 1.11 10.23
N ASN A 219 -12.80 0.20 9.69
CA ASN A 219 -12.83 -1.22 10.08
C ASN A 219 -12.40 -1.45 11.55
N PHE A 220 -11.43 -0.66 12.05
CA PHE A 220 -10.92 -0.85 13.40
C PHE A 220 -11.53 0.10 14.44
N ASN A 221 -12.01 1.27 14.02
CA ASN A 221 -12.48 2.29 14.97
C ASN A 221 -13.95 2.73 14.72
N ASN A 222 -14.61 2.22 13.69
CA ASN A 222 -15.94 2.65 13.24
C ASN A 222 -16.06 4.17 12.99
N ASP A 223 -14.93 4.86 12.83
CA ASP A 223 -14.87 6.31 12.59
C ASP A 223 -13.72 6.64 11.63
N ILE A 224 -14.06 7.25 10.51
CA ILE A 224 -13.09 7.66 9.49
C ILE A 224 -12.08 8.72 10.02
N LYS A 225 -12.45 9.44 11.08
CA LYS A 225 -11.61 10.48 11.70
C LYS A 225 -10.65 9.94 12.76
N VAL A 226 -10.82 8.70 13.22
CA VAL A 226 -9.92 8.04 14.15
C VAL A 226 -8.94 7.17 13.38
N PRO A 227 -7.64 7.53 13.28
CA PRO A 227 -6.69 6.77 12.49
C PRO A 227 -6.36 5.41 13.13
N TYR A 228 -6.11 4.41 12.30
CA TYR A 228 -5.68 3.09 12.75
C TYR A 228 -4.26 3.13 13.32
N LYS A 229 -4.10 2.88 14.62
CA LYS A 229 -2.86 3.07 15.40
C LYS A 229 -1.67 2.28 14.84
N LEU A 230 -1.84 0.99 14.54
CA LEU A 230 -0.75 0.18 13.97
C LEU A 230 -0.28 0.75 12.63
N GLY A 231 -1.22 1.18 11.79
CA GLY A 231 -0.92 1.85 10.53
C GLY A 231 -0.12 3.13 10.71
N CYS A 232 -0.41 3.90 11.78
CA CYS A 232 0.34 5.10 12.14
C CYS A 232 1.80 4.78 12.48
N GLU A 233 2.02 3.77 13.31
CA GLU A 233 3.37 3.39 13.75
C GLU A 233 4.20 2.82 12.59
N MET A 234 3.62 1.94 11.77
CA MET A 234 4.28 1.44 10.56
C MET A 234 4.63 2.57 9.58
N GLN A 235 3.74 3.56 9.40
CA GLN A 235 4.00 4.67 8.48
C GLN A 235 5.10 5.63 9.00
N LYS A 236 5.18 5.84 10.31
CA LYS A 236 6.29 6.57 10.93
C LYS A 236 7.62 5.86 10.66
N LYS A 237 7.68 4.54 10.89
CA LYS A 237 8.85 3.70 10.65
C LYS A 237 9.29 3.75 9.18
N ARG A 238 8.37 3.66 8.22
CA ARG A 238 8.66 3.80 6.77
C ARG A 238 9.30 5.15 6.45
N THR A 239 8.80 6.22 7.05
CA THR A 239 9.36 7.57 6.85
C THR A 239 10.76 7.70 7.47
N GLU A 240 11.00 7.16 8.67
CA GLU A 240 12.33 7.08 9.28
C GLU A 240 13.32 6.31 8.38
N CYS A 241 12.92 5.16 7.86
CA CYS A 241 13.72 4.38 6.91
C CYS A 241 14.04 5.18 5.64
N SER A 242 13.06 5.93 5.11
CA SER A 242 13.28 6.77 3.91
C SER A 242 14.27 7.90 4.17
N ILE A 243 14.24 8.50 5.37
CA ILE A 243 15.22 9.51 5.79
C ILE A 243 16.62 8.88 5.87
N MET A 244 16.74 7.71 6.49
CA MET A 244 18.01 6.97 6.58
C MET A 244 18.56 6.63 5.19
N ILE A 245 17.73 6.12 4.29
CA ILE A 245 18.12 5.79 2.91
C ILE A 245 18.67 7.05 2.21
N GLN A 246 17.98 8.18 2.28
CA GLN A 246 18.44 9.41 1.65
C GLN A 246 19.73 9.93 2.26
N ALA A 247 19.86 9.91 3.58
CA ALA A 247 21.11 10.31 4.26
C ALA A 247 22.28 9.43 3.80
N LYS A 248 22.11 8.12 3.73
CA LYS A 248 23.14 7.19 3.24
C LYS A 248 23.49 7.45 1.78
N MET A 249 22.50 7.65 0.91
CA MET A 249 22.73 7.99 -0.50
C MET A 249 23.49 9.30 -0.69
N MET A 250 23.24 10.32 0.17
CA MET A 250 23.98 11.59 0.12
C MET A 250 25.42 11.46 0.61
N LEU A 251 25.70 10.59 1.58
CA LEU A 251 27.04 10.41 2.16
C LEU A 251 27.94 9.50 1.32
N GLU A 252 27.37 8.48 0.69
CA GLU A 252 28.12 7.40 0.03
C GLU A 252 27.90 7.37 -1.50
N GLY A 253 26.96 8.13 -2.03
CA GLY A 253 26.54 8.12 -3.43
C GLY A 253 27.29 9.08 -4.35
N ASN A 254 28.55 9.44 -4.04
CA ASN A 254 29.42 10.29 -4.86
C ASN A 254 30.10 9.52 -5.97
#